data_2acb8fb94b745f36c65654bf00750070
#
_entry.id   2acb8fb94b745f36c65654bf00750070
#
_cell.length_a   1.000
_cell.length_b   1.000
_cell.length_c   1.000
_cell.angle_alpha   90.00
_cell.angle_beta   90.00
_cell.angle_gamma   90.00
#
_symmetry.space_group_name_H-M   'P 1'
#
loop_
_entity.id
_entity.type
_entity.pdbx_description
1 polymer ?
#
loop_
_entity_poly.entity_id
_entity_poly.type
_entity_poly.pdbx_seq_one_letter_code
_entity_poly.pdbx_strand_id
1 'polypeptide(L)'
;SGNVFQPGPYQWVEGMTLTDLIGSSELVKPDSDLDYVLMRREIEPNVFVEALSTDLQSAWRQPKGIEDLNLQPRDTVNVFNLGIGREAIVAPLISELRAQASQNEPVYIVSIGGEVRDPGDYPLEPGMTIMDLIRAGGGLTEAAYLGDAELTRLENISGESRDMRI
;
A
#
# COMPACT_ATOMS: atom_id res chain seq x y z
N SER A 1 7.09 -1.82 10.87
CA SER A 1 8.40 -1.23 10.51
C SER A 1 8.22 0.19 9.96
N GLY A 2 9.29 0.81 9.44
CA GLY A 2 9.24 2.15 8.86
C GLY A 2 9.36 3.27 9.90
N ASN A 3 8.62 4.37 9.70
CA ASN A 3 8.80 5.63 10.43
C ASN A 3 8.10 5.65 11.80
N VAL A 4 8.39 4.66 12.63
CA VAL A 4 7.89 4.50 14.00
C VAL A 4 9.02 4.63 15.02
N PHE A 5 8.70 4.95 16.28
CA PHE A 5 9.73 5.07 17.33
C PHE A 5 10.29 3.71 17.77
N GLN A 6 9.47 2.66 17.73
CA GLN A 6 9.86 1.31 18.15
C GLN A 6 9.58 0.30 17.03
N PRO A 7 10.43 0.24 15.99
CA PRO A 7 10.30 -0.78 14.97
C PRO A 7 10.75 -2.14 15.52
N GLY A 8 10.08 -3.22 15.12
CA GLY A 8 10.46 -4.57 15.54
C GLY A 8 9.29 -5.55 15.45
N PRO A 9 9.53 -6.80 15.87
CA PRO A 9 8.49 -7.80 15.96
C PRO A 9 7.60 -7.57 17.20
N TYR A 10 6.31 -7.73 17.01
CA TYR A 10 5.30 -7.68 18.06
C TYR A 10 4.57 -9.00 18.17
N GLN A 11 4.19 -9.38 19.38
CA GLN A 11 3.40 -10.58 19.57
C GLN A 11 1.97 -10.33 19.09
N TRP A 12 1.53 -11.14 18.12
CA TRP A 12 0.16 -11.12 17.66
C TRP A 12 -0.77 -11.85 18.65
N VAL A 13 -1.97 -11.32 18.83
CA VAL A 13 -3.06 -11.95 19.58
C VAL A 13 -4.32 -11.95 18.72
N GLU A 14 -5.17 -12.95 18.92
CA GLU A 14 -6.43 -13.08 18.18
C GLU A 14 -7.31 -11.84 18.33
N GLY A 15 -7.81 -11.30 17.21
CA GLY A 15 -8.63 -10.09 17.18
C GLY A 15 -7.84 -8.78 17.26
N MET A 16 -6.50 -8.82 17.21
CA MET A 16 -5.66 -7.63 17.21
C MET A 16 -5.88 -6.81 15.94
N THR A 17 -6.01 -5.50 16.08
CA THR A 17 -6.17 -4.54 14.98
C THR A 17 -4.93 -3.66 14.80
N LEU A 18 -4.91 -2.86 13.74
CA LEU A 18 -3.83 -1.90 13.51
C LEU A 18 -3.75 -0.86 14.65
N THR A 19 -4.89 -0.42 15.18
CA THR A 19 -4.92 0.54 16.31
C THR A 19 -4.48 -0.09 17.62
N ASP A 20 -4.57 -1.40 17.79
CA ASP A 20 -3.97 -2.10 18.94
C ASP A 20 -2.44 -2.11 18.83
N LEU A 21 -1.90 -2.14 17.60
CA LEU A 21 -0.44 -2.10 17.33
C LEU A 21 0.12 -0.67 17.37
N ILE A 22 -0.57 0.28 16.74
CA ILE A 22 -0.17 1.70 16.63
C ILE A 22 -1.32 2.55 17.18
N GLY A 23 -1.43 2.61 18.50
CA GLY A 23 -2.60 3.16 19.18
C GLY A 23 -2.71 4.68 19.18
N SER A 24 -1.63 5.41 18.88
CA SER A 24 -1.65 6.88 18.86
C SER A 24 -0.50 7.47 18.04
N SER A 25 -0.60 8.77 17.76
CA SER A 25 0.44 9.55 17.09
C SER A 25 1.76 9.61 17.85
N GLU A 26 1.79 9.28 19.14
CA GLU A 26 3.01 9.24 19.96
C GLU A 26 3.92 8.04 19.60
N LEU A 27 3.38 7.03 18.93
CA LEU A 27 4.12 5.84 18.50
C LEU A 27 4.76 6.00 17.12
N VAL A 28 4.38 7.02 16.36
CA VAL A 28 4.94 7.34 15.05
C VAL A 28 5.75 8.63 15.11
N LYS A 29 6.74 8.77 14.22
CA LYS A 29 7.55 9.99 14.16
C LYS A 29 6.75 11.15 13.55
N PRO A 30 7.10 12.43 13.83
CA PRO A 30 6.31 13.59 13.40
C PRO A 30 6.16 13.73 11.88
N ASP A 31 7.10 13.22 11.11
CA ASP A 31 7.16 13.24 9.64
C ASP A 31 6.61 11.95 8.99
N SER A 32 5.81 11.19 9.73
CA SER A 32 5.15 9.99 9.23
C SER A 32 3.98 10.33 8.32
N ASP A 33 3.87 9.59 7.22
CA ASP A 33 2.65 9.59 6.42
C ASP A 33 1.59 8.74 7.12
N LEU A 34 0.50 9.38 7.51
CA LEU A 34 -0.61 8.74 8.20
C LEU A 34 -1.76 8.39 7.23
N ASP A 35 -1.74 8.96 6.03
CA ASP A 35 -2.79 8.74 5.03
C ASP A 35 -2.58 7.43 4.25
N TYR A 36 -1.34 6.89 4.29
CA TYR A 36 -0.99 5.64 3.62
C TYR A 36 -0.06 4.77 4.47
N VAL A 37 -0.61 3.79 5.13
CA VAL A 37 0.12 2.74 5.85
C VAL A 37 -0.04 1.44 5.08
N LEU A 38 1.09 0.86 4.65
CA LEU A 38 1.12 -0.34 3.83
C LEU A 38 1.30 -1.59 4.69
N MET A 39 0.46 -2.58 4.47
CA MET A 39 0.54 -3.88 5.10
C MET A 39 0.81 -4.97 4.06
N ARG A 40 1.84 -5.78 4.31
CA ARG A 40 2.12 -7.01 3.59
C ARG A 40 1.53 -8.17 4.37
N ARG A 41 0.73 -8.99 3.73
CA ARG A 41 0.07 -10.17 4.31
C ARG A 41 0.42 -11.43 3.53
N GLU A 42 0.62 -12.53 4.25
CA GLU A 42 0.76 -13.86 3.64
C GLU A 42 -0.59 -14.57 3.66
N ILE A 43 -1.04 -15.06 2.50
CA ILE A 43 -2.29 -15.80 2.34
C ILE A 43 -2.00 -17.30 2.30
N GLU A 44 -2.49 -18.03 3.28
CA GLU A 44 -2.41 -19.50 3.30
C GLU A 44 -3.44 -20.13 2.34
N PRO A 45 -3.19 -21.36 1.81
CA PRO A 45 -2.06 -22.26 2.11
C PRO A 45 -0.83 -22.04 1.23
N ASN A 46 -0.91 -21.23 0.17
CA ASN A 46 0.12 -21.13 -0.86
C ASN A 46 1.22 -20.12 -0.53
N VAL A 47 1.11 -19.43 0.62
CA VAL A 47 2.04 -18.38 1.05
C VAL A 47 2.15 -17.24 0.02
N PHE A 48 1.06 -16.98 -0.72
CA PHE A 48 0.99 -15.82 -1.59
C PHE A 48 0.98 -14.54 -0.77
N VAL A 49 1.59 -13.50 -1.33
CA VAL A 49 1.65 -12.20 -0.69
C VAL A 49 0.57 -11.31 -1.28
N GLU A 50 -0.14 -10.63 -0.41
CA GLU A 50 -1.12 -9.60 -0.71
C GLU A 50 -0.72 -8.30 -0.03
N ALA A 51 -0.97 -7.19 -0.69
CA ALA A 51 -0.81 -5.87 -0.12
C ALA A 51 -2.18 -5.29 0.26
N LEU A 52 -2.22 -4.63 1.40
CA LEU A 52 -3.36 -3.87 1.90
C LEU A 52 -2.84 -2.52 2.38
N SER A 53 -3.59 -1.46 2.19
CA SER A 53 -3.26 -0.17 2.79
C SER A 53 -4.43 0.41 3.56
N THR A 54 -4.13 1.39 4.39
CA THR A 54 -5.14 2.07 5.19
C THR A 54 -4.70 3.47 5.58
N ASP A 55 -5.67 4.31 5.93
CA ASP A 55 -5.51 5.63 6.54
C ASP A 55 -5.48 5.46 8.07
N LEU A 56 -4.31 5.64 8.66
CA LEU A 56 -4.10 5.48 10.10
C LEU A 56 -4.81 6.56 10.92
N GLN A 57 -4.98 7.79 10.39
CA GLN A 57 -5.74 8.84 11.07
C GLN A 57 -7.22 8.44 11.17
N SER A 58 -7.77 7.90 10.10
CA SER A 58 -9.15 7.43 10.07
C SER A 58 -9.35 6.20 10.97
N ALA A 59 -8.37 5.28 11.00
CA ALA A 59 -8.37 4.16 11.94
C ALA A 59 -8.42 4.63 13.40
N TRP A 60 -7.62 5.64 13.79
CA TRP A 60 -7.65 6.21 15.14
C TRP A 60 -8.96 6.94 15.46
N ARG A 61 -9.59 7.61 14.48
CA ARG A 61 -10.89 8.27 14.69
C ARG A 61 -12.01 7.27 14.91
N GLN A 62 -11.93 6.11 14.26
CA GLN A 62 -12.94 5.06 14.33
C GLN A 62 -12.28 3.68 14.53
N PRO A 63 -11.81 3.38 15.76
CA PRO A 63 -11.28 2.07 16.09
C PRO A 63 -12.29 0.96 15.79
N LYS A 64 -11.80 -0.15 15.23
CA LYS A 64 -12.61 -1.27 14.71
C LYS A 64 -13.53 -0.90 13.53
N GLY A 65 -13.32 0.25 12.92
CA GLY A 65 -13.93 0.65 11.66
C GLY A 65 -13.24 0.00 10.45
N ILE A 66 -13.64 0.40 9.25
CA ILE A 66 -13.13 -0.19 8.00
C ILE A 66 -11.63 0.05 7.79
N GLU A 67 -11.12 1.19 8.27
CA GLU A 67 -9.71 1.56 8.17
C GLU A 67 -8.84 0.93 9.28
N ASP A 68 -9.45 0.39 10.32
CA ASP A 68 -8.72 -0.30 11.40
C ASP A 68 -8.57 -1.78 11.06
N LEU A 69 -7.60 -2.09 10.21
CA LEU A 69 -7.38 -3.41 9.66
C LEU A 69 -7.14 -4.44 10.77
N ASN A 70 -7.84 -5.59 10.70
CA ASN A 70 -7.52 -6.74 11.54
C ASN A 70 -6.18 -7.32 11.13
N LEU A 71 -5.29 -7.51 12.09
CA LEU A 71 -3.96 -8.08 11.88
C LEU A 71 -4.01 -9.61 11.91
N GLN A 72 -3.17 -10.22 11.09
CA GLN A 72 -2.94 -11.66 11.04
C GLN A 72 -1.50 -11.98 11.45
N PRO A 73 -1.19 -13.23 11.86
CA PRO A 73 0.18 -13.66 12.07
C PRO A 73 1.03 -13.40 10.83
N ARG A 74 2.26 -12.89 11.02
CA ARG A 74 3.22 -12.55 9.96
C ARG A 74 2.90 -11.32 9.12
N ASP A 75 1.83 -10.58 9.42
CA ASP A 75 1.62 -9.26 8.79
C ASP A 75 2.82 -8.36 9.06
N THR A 76 3.25 -7.64 8.03
CA THR A 76 4.27 -6.60 8.14
C THR A 76 3.64 -5.26 7.84
N VAL A 77 3.60 -4.39 8.83
CA VAL A 77 3.07 -3.02 8.72
C VAL A 77 4.21 -2.03 8.50
N ASN A 78 4.11 -1.19 7.49
CA ASN A 78 5.08 -0.16 7.14
C ASN A 78 4.42 1.23 7.18
N VAL A 79 4.96 2.11 8.00
CA VAL A 79 4.62 3.53 8.05
C VAL A 79 5.69 4.30 7.27
N PHE A 80 5.29 5.09 6.28
CA PHE A 80 6.23 5.84 5.45
C PHE A 80 6.64 7.16 6.10
N ASN A 81 7.76 7.69 5.63
CA ASN A 81 8.22 9.05 5.92
C ASN A 81 7.79 9.96 4.76
N LEU A 82 7.33 11.17 5.06
CA LEU A 82 6.90 12.13 4.04
C LEU A 82 8.04 12.75 3.23
N GLY A 83 9.26 12.70 3.74
CA GLY A 83 10.44 13.33 3.12
C GLY A 83 11.45 12.34 2.50
N ILE A 84 11.22 11.03 2.60
CA ILE A 84 12.11 9.98 2.09
C ILE A 84 11.36 9.14 1.10
N GLY A 85 11.95 8.91 -0.08
CA GLY A 85 11.35 8.09 -1.14
C GLY A 85 10.93 6.70 -0.66
N ARG A 86 9.80 6.23 -1.18
CA ARG A 86 9.14 4.97 -0.75
C ARG A 86 9.74 3.74 -1.38
N GLU A 87 10.50 3.89 -2.45
CA GLU A 87 11.04 2.79 -3.25
C GLU A 87 11.74 1.72 -2.41
N ALA A 88 12.61 2.12 -1.49
CA ALA A 88 13.37 1.18 -0.65
C ALA A 88 12.48 0.30 0.24
N ILE A 89 11.30 0.78 0.62
CA ILE A 89 10.34 0.04 1.44
C ILE A 89 9.44 -0.84 0.56
N VAL A 90 9.06 -0.34 -0.61
CA VAL A 90 8.10 -1.00 -1.51
C VAL A 90 8.77 -2.05 -2.40
N ALA A 91 10.02 -1.83 -2.84
CA ALA A 91 10.72 -2.70 -3.78
C ALA A 91 10.80 -4.20 -3.38
N PRO A 92 11.03 -4.57 -2.11
CA PRO A 92 11.00 -5.97 -1.70
C PRO A 92 9.63 -6.63 -1.96
N LEU A 93 8.54 -5.94 -1.60
CA LEU A 93 7.17 -6.42 -1.82
C LEU A 93 6.84 -6.53 -3.31
N ILE A 94 7.24 -5.55 -4.12
CA ILE A 94 7.11 -5.59 -5.59
C ILE A 94 7.85 -6.81 -6.16
N SER A 95 9.02 -7.12 -5.65
CA SER A 95 9.80 -8.29 -6.08
C SER A 95 9.09 -9.60 -5.74
N GLU A 96 8.48 -9.70 -4.55
CA GLU A 96 7.68 -10.86 -4.15
C GLU A 96 6.44 -11.01 -5.04
N LEU A 97 5.70 -9.93 -5.30
CA LEU A 97 4.52 -9.93 -6.17
C LEU A 97 4.86 -10.34 -7.61
N ARG A 98 6.01 -9.90 -8.13
CA ARG A 98 6.49 -10.34 -9.45
C ARG A 98 6.87 -11.82 -9.46
N ALA A 99 7.51 -12.31 -8.39
CA ALA A 99 7.96 -13.70 -8.30
C ALA A 99 6.78 -14.69 -8.19
N GLN A 100 5.66 -14.30 -7.60
CA GLN A 100 4.47 -15.14 -7.49
C GLN A 100 3.56 -15.10 -8.72
N ALA A 101 3.76 -14.15 -9.62
CA ALA A 101 3.02 -14.07 -10.87
C ALA A 101 3.38 -15.24 -11.79
N SER A 102 2.39 -15.80 -12.47
CA SER A 102 2.52 -16.90 -13.43
C SER A 102 1.65 -16.62 -14.67
N GLN A 103 1.66 -17.54 -15.64
CA GLN A 103 0.79 -17.41 -16.82
C GLN A 103 -0.71 -17.34 -16.46
N ASN A 104 -1.10 -17.90 -15.31
CA ASN A 104 -2.50 -17.94 -14.87
C ASN A 104 -2.79 -16.94 -13.72
N GLU A 105 -1.75 -16.34 -13.14
CA GLU A 105 -1.86 -15.39 -12.03
C GLU A 105 -1.33 -14.03 -12.50
N PRO A 106 -2.15 -12.98 -12.52
CA PRO A 106 -1.71 -11.66 -12.95
C PRO A 106 -0.68 -11.07 -11.99
N VAL A 107 0.13 -10.17 -12.50
CA VAL A 107 1.02 -9.35 -11.65
C VAL A 107 0.18 -8.27 -10.98
N TYR A 108 0.06 -8.33 -9.65
CA TYR A 108 -0.65 -7.33 -8.85
C TYR A 108 0.24 -6.11 -8.56
N ILE A 109 0.62 -5.39 -9.60
CA ILE A 109 1.46 -4.18 -9.55
C ILE A 109 0.83 -3.12 -10.44
N VAL A 110 0.88 -1.89 -9.99
CA VAL A 110 0.44 -0.71 -10.71
C VAL A 110 1.53 0.36 -10.63
N SER A 111 1.72 1.12 -11.71
CA SER A 111 2.71 2.20 -11.78
C SER A 111 2.02 3.56 -11.73
N ILE A 112 2.62 4.50 -11.03
CA ILE A 112 2.23 5.91 -11.06
C ILE A 112 3.42 6.77 -11.44
N GLY A 113 3.17 7.77 -12.28
CA GLY A 113 4.17 8.72 -12.74
C GLY A 113 3.61 10.13 -12.85
N GLY A 114 4.42 11.06 -13.34
CA GLY A 114 4.05 12.47 -13.44
C GLY A 114 4.26 13.22 -12.12
N GLU A 115 3.40 14.19 -11.85
CA GLU A 115 3.51 15.13 -10.73
C GLU A 115 2.98 14.53 -9.41
N VAL A 116 3.55 13.37 -9.01
CA VAL A 116 3.39 12.77 -7.68
C VAL A 116 4.70 12.83 -6.92
N ARG A 117 4.67 12.79 -5.61
CA ARG A 117 5.89 12.93 -4.77
C ARG A 117 6.85 11.77 -4.92
N ASP A 118 6.33 10.55 -4.98
CA ASP A 118 7.08 9.31 -5.10
C ASP A 118 6.55 8.51 -6.31
N PRO A 119 6.96 8.83 -7.56
CA PRO A 119 6.60 8.05 -8.73
C PRO A 119 7.27 6.68 -8.69
N GLY A 120 6.58 5.64 -9.18
CA GLY A 120 7.13 4.29 -9.21
C GLY A 120 6.07 3.21 -9.29
N ASP A 121 6.51 1.98 -9.00
CA ASP A 121 5.66 0.79 -8.93
C ASP A 121 5.15 0.57 -7.52
N TYR A 122 3.86 0.30 -7.42
CA TYR A 122 3.16 0.03 -6.16
C TYR A 122 2.38 -1.27 -6.26
N PRO A 123 2.13 -1.96 -5.13
CA PRO A 123 1.24 -3.10 -5.15
C PRO A 123 -0.17 -2.68 -5.56
N LEU A 124 -0.80 -3.48 -6.41
CA LEU A 124 -2.21 -3.33 -6.74
C LEU A 124 -3.05 -4.05 -5.68
N GLU A 125 -3.74 -3.27 -4.88
CA GLU A 125 -4.57 -3.76 -3.78
C GLU A 125 -5.98 -4.12 -4.25
N PRO A 126 -6.68 -5.05 -3.58
CA PRO A 126 -8.08 -5.33 -3.87
C PRO A 126 -8.96 -4.07 -3.75
N GLY A 127 -9.66 -3.72 -4.82
CA GLY A 127 -10.53 -2.54 -4.84
C GLY A 127 -9.83 -1.19 -4.92
N MET A 128 -8.52 -1.16 -5.15
CA MET A 128 -7.71 0.06 -5.26
C MET A 128 -8.29 1.03 -6.29
N THR A 129 -8.46 2.27 -5.90
CA THR A 129 -8.88 3.38 -6.77
C THR A 129 -7.68 4.22 -7.21
N ILE A 130 -7.89 5.13 -8.18
CA ILE A 130 -6.86 6.09 -8.60
C ILE A 130 -6.43 6.98 -7.42
N MET A 131 -7.37 7.34 -6.52
CA MET A 131 -7.05 8.14 -5.33
C MET A 131 -6.16 7.37 -4.35
N ASP A 132 -6.37 6.07 -4.20
CA ASP A 132 -5.52 5.21 -3.37
C ASP A 132 -4.11 5.11 -3.97
N LEU A 133 -4.00 5.00 -5.29
CA LEU A 133 -2.72 5.00 -5.98
C LEU A 133 -1.97 6.35 -5.84
N ILE A 134 -2.69 7.47 -5.92
CA ILE A 134 -2.10 8.80 -5.65
C ILE A 134 -1.58 8.87 -4.20
N ARG A 135 -2.34 8.37 -3.23
CA ARG A 135 -1.88 8.27 -1.82
C ARG A 135 -0.66 7.37 -1.69
N ALA A 136 -0.65 6.22 -2.38
CA ALA A 136 0.50 5.33 -2.43
C ALA A 136 1.75 6.06 -2.96
N GLY A 137 1.61 6.91 -3.98
CA GLY A 137 2.67 7.78 -4.52
C GLY A 137 2.97 9.02 -3.67
N GLY A 138 2.50 9.10 -2.43
CA GLY A 138 2.78 10.21 -1.51
C GLY A 138 1.96 11.47 -1.74
N GLY A 139 0.95 11.40 -2.61
CA GLY A 139 0.13 12.54 -3.00
C GLY A 139 0.70 13.31 -4.19
N LEU A 140 -0.08 14.26 -4.67
CA LEU A 140 0.31 15.13 -5.79
C LEU A 140 1.31 16.21 -5.33
N THR A 141 2.17 16.64 -6.24
CA THR A 141 3.03 17.81 -6.04
C THR A 141 2.24 19.11 -6.24
N GLU A 142 2.81 20.23 -5.83
CA GLU A 142 2.20 21.56 -6.07
C GLU A 142 2.12 21.93 -7.57
N ALA A 143 2.92 21.27 -8.41
CA ALA A 143 2.95 21.48 -9.86
C ALA A 143 1.91 20.63 -10.60
N ALA A 144 1.20 19.74 -9.90
CA ALA A 144 0.25 18.83 -10.52
C ALA A 144 -0.93 19.55 -11.16
N TYR A 145 -1.22 19.22 -12.42
CA TYR A 145 -2.44 19.67 -13.07
C TYR A 145 -3.62 18.83 -12.60
N LEU A 146 -4.64 19.46 -12.04
CA LEU A 146 -5.77 18.76 -11.42
C LEU A 146 -6.92 18.47 -12.40
N GLY A 147 -6.79 18.80 -13.66
CA GLY A 147 -7.85 18.64 -14.66
C GLY A 147 -7.95 17.27 -15.27
N ASP A 148 -6.84 16.61 -15.52
CA ASP A 148 -6.80 15.34 -16.27
C ASP A 148 -5.76 14.38 -15.70
N ALA A 149 -6.10 13.09 -15.71
CA ALA A 149 -5.19 11.98 -15.47
C ALA A 149 -5.32 10.94 -16.59
N GLU A 150 -4.21 10.43 -17.07
CA GLU A 150 -4.21 9.35 -18.06
C GLU A 150 -4.08 8.00 -17.34
N LEU A 151 -5.06 7.12 -17.54
CA LEU A 151 -5.00 5.73 -17.10
C LEU A 151 -4.78 4.82 -18.30
N THR A 152 -3.65 4.10 -18.33
CA THR A 152 -3.40 3.04 -19.31
C THR A 152 -3.60 1.69 -18.64
N ARG A 153 -4.45 0.85 -19.20
CA ARG A 153 -4.71 -0.51 -18.74
C ARG A 153 -4.48 -1.51 -19.86
N LEU A 154 -3.76 -2.59 -19.55
CA LEU A 154 -3.65 -3.76 -20.42
C LEU A 154 -4.83 -4.69 -20.15
N GLU A 155 -5.71 -4.85 -21.12
CA GLU A 155 -6.78 -5.84 -21.06
C GLU A 155 -6.44 -7.03 -21.96
N ASN A 156 -6.48 -8.23 -21.40
CA ASN A 156 -6.42 -9.47 -22.15
C ASN A 156 -7.83 -9.89 -22.54
N ILE A 157 -8.23 -9.59 -23.78
CA ILE A 157 -9.50 -10.05 -24.32
C ILE A 157 -9.19 -11.19 -25.32
N SER A 158 -9.60 -12.40 -24.95
CA SER A 158 -9.47 -13.60 -25.82
C SER A 158 -8.05 -13.89 -26.31
N GLY A 159 -7.02 -13.57 -25.50
CA GLY A 159 -5.61 -13.83 -25.83
C GLY A 159 -4.92 -12.69 -26.59
N GLU A 160 -5.58 -11.58 -26.84
CA GLU A 160 -4.98 -10.35 -27.36
C GLU A 160 -4.89 -9.29 -26.27
N SER A 161 -3.70 -8.71 -26.09
CA SER A 161 -3.50 -7.57 -25.18
C SER A 161 -3.91 -6.29 -25.90
N ARG A 162 -4.80 -5.51 -25.31
CA ARG A 162 -5.20 -4.18 -25.81
C ARG A 162 -4.84 -3.11 -24.77
N ASP A 163 -4.21 -2.03 -25.24
CA ASP A 163 -4.05 -0.81 -24.47
C ASP A 163 -5.36 -0.03 -24.49
N MET A 164 -5.95 0.19 -23.30
CA MET A 164 -7.07 1.09 -23.13
C MET A 164 -6.55 2.36 -22.42
N ARG A 165 -6.80 3.52 -23.04
CA ARG A 165 -6.55 4.84 -22.43
C ARG A 165 -7.87 5.48 -22.07
N ILE A 166 -7.96 5.97 -20.84
CA ILE A 166 -9.13 6.67 -20.29
C ILE A 166 -8.66 8.03 -19.79
#